data_26161a260eef4fb4c48d96d8a3bbbe68
#
_entry.id   26161a260eef4fb4c48d96d8a3bbbe68
#
_cell.length_a   1.000
_cell.length_b   1.000
_cell.length_c   1.000
_cell.angle_alpha   90.00
_cell.angle_beta   90.00
_cell.angle_gamma   90.00
#
_symmetry.space_group_name_H-M   'P 1'
#
loop_
_entity.id
_entity.type
_entity.pdbx_description
1 polymer ?
#
loop_
_entity_poly.entity_id
_entity_poly.type
_entity_poly.pdbx_seq_one_letter_code
_entity_poly.pdbx_strand_id
1 'polypeptide(L)'
;MKSVTLRSVLSLALFFGTMPVLSAAPINDSKDAAKTPVAAGTAETEAAAAAAVQDDDPDKDVNRAQPDFTIVGLPTTLRLPKHKSAFRITHRFGRPLGEGDFSNLVEDFFGFDSGATIGFEYRYGLFKSTQVAVHRTNNRTIQFMVQREIKAQDESFPLSINVFGSAEGTNNFRDSYSPGLGVIVSHEFTDRAAVYAEPFWVNNTNPLPGELVDDNNSIMVGLGARLRLTAGLYGVFEVTPRVNGFDPGNHQMSFGIEKRAGGHSFQLNVSNAFGTTFGQMARGGTSDWYLGFNISRKFY
;
A
#
# COMPACT_ATOMS: atom_id res chain seq x y z
N MET A 1 -9.91 29.60 -41.34
CA MET A 1 -9.78 28.65 -42.47
C MET A 1 -8.62 27.71 -42.20
N LYS A 2 -8.85 26.43 -42.47
CA LYS A 2 -8.02 25.23 -42.40
C LYS A 2 -7.93 24.54 -41.01
N SER A 3 -8.82 23.55 -40.85
CA SER A 3 -8.78 22.44 -39.93
C SER A 3 -7.60 21.54 -40.27
N VAL A 4 -6.90 21.06 -39.25
CA VAL A 4 -6.03 19.86 -39.35
C VAL A 4 -6.48 18.87 -38.29
N THR A 5 -7.19 17.86 -38.75
CA THR A 5 -7.50 16.63 -38.03
C THR A 5 -6.26 15.75 -38.00
N LEU A 6 -5.77 15.39 -36.82
CA LEU A 6 -4.77 14.32 -36.70
C LEU A 6 -5.37 13.20 -35.83
N ARG A 7 -5.81 12.14 -36.49
CA ARG A 7 -6.17 10.85 -35.89
C ARG A 7 -4.88 10.08 -35.63
N SER A 8 -4.60 9.76 -34.41
CA SER A 8 -3.60 8.74 -34.07
C SER A 8 -4.30 7.64 -33.30
N VAL A 9 -4.52 6.54 -33.98
CA VAL A 9 -4.98 5.25 -33.46
C VAL A 9 -3.77 4.58 -32.83
N LEU A 10 -3.78 4.41 -31.51
CA LEU A 10 -2.78 3.60 -30.79
C LEU A 10 -3.39 2.23 -30.54
N SER A 11 -2.98 1.25 -31.36
CA SER A 11 -3.35 -0.16 -31.19
C SER A 11 -2.53 -0.76 -30.03
N LEU A 12 -3.21 -1.10 -28.94
CA LEU A 12 -2.64 -1.89 -27.84
C LEU A 12 -2.78 -3.37 -28.18
N ALA A 13 -1.69 -4.02 -28.60
CA ALA A 13 -1.65 -5.45 -28.83
C ALA A 13 -1.54 -6.20 -27.49
N LEU A 14 -2.61 -6.93 -27.12
CA LEU A 14 -2.57 -7.90 -26.02
C LEU A 14 -1.86 -9.18 -26.53
N PHE A 15 -0.70 -9.45 -25.98
CA PHE A 15 -0.04 -10.76 -26.11
C PHE A 15 -0.65 -11.75 -25.11
N PHE A 16 -1.56 -12.59 -25.57
CA PHE A 16 -1.91 -13.83 -24.88
C PHE A 16 -0.91 -14.92 -25.27
N GLY A 17 0.01 -15.20 -24.35
CA GLY A 17 0.89 -16.37 -24.47
C GLY A 17 0.09 -17.65 -24.23
N THR A 18 0.03 -18.53 -25.24
CA THR A 18 -0.55 -19.86 -25.15
C THR A 18 0.35 -20.76 -24.29
N MET A 19 -0.20 -21.30 -23.20
CA MET A 19 0.46 -22.37 -22.44
C MET A 19 0.40 -23.68 -23.24
N PRO A 20 1.49 -24.48 -23.28
CA PRO A 20 1.44 -25.79 -23.89
C PRO A 20 0.67 -26.78 -23.00
N VAL A 21 -0.28 -27.47 -23.61
CA VAL A 21 -1.00 -28.59 -23.02
C VAL A 21 -0.04 -29.76 -22.90
N LEU A 22 0.22 -30.22 -21.68
CA LEU A 22 0.99 -31.46 -21.46
C LEU A 22 0.11 -32.66 -21.80
N SER A 23 0.46 -33.37 -22.87
CA SER A 23 -0.17 -34.62 -23.31
C SER A 23 0.17 -35.75 -22.34
N ALA A 24 -0.84 -36.43 -21.82
CA ALA A 24 -0.68 -37.63 -21.01
C ALA A 24 -0.28 -38.82 -21.93
N ALA A 25 0.80 -39.52 -21.60
CA ALA A 25 1.20 -40.75 -22.24
C ALA A 25 0.41 -41.97 -21.68
N PRO A 26 0.15 -43.00 -22.46
CA PRO A 26 -0.69 -44.13 -22.06
C PRO A 26 0.05 -45.10 -21.11
N ILE A 27 -0.73 -45.61 -20.17
CA ILE A 27 -0.35 -46.64 -19.21
C ILE A 27 -0.17 -47.96 -19.95
N ASN A 28 0.99 -48.55 -19.87
CA ASN A 28 1.23 -49.88 -20.37
C ASN A 28 1.22 -50.89 -19.22
N ASP A 29 0.25 -51.79 -19.23
CA ASP A 29 0.11 -52.93 -18.33
C ASP A 29 1.18 -53.98 -18.68
N SER A 30 2.05 -54.34 -17.76
CA SER A 30 2.72 -55.63 -17.78
C SER A 30 2.90 -56.15 -16.36
N LYS A 31 2.17 -57.21 -16.04
CA LYS A 31 2.40 -58.11 -14.94
C LYS A 31 3.76 -58.78 -15.12
N ASP A 32 4.62 -58.76 -14.09
CA ASP A 32 5.26 -60.00 -13.61
C ASP A 32 5.90 -59.75 -12.23
N ALA A 33 5.81 -60.79 -11.43
CA ALA A 33 6.16 -60.87 -10.02
C ALA A 33 7.66 -61.11 -9.82
N ALA A 34 8.29 -60.42 -8.87
CA ALA A 34 9.37 -60.99 -8.06
C ALA A 34 9.47 -60.28 -6.70
N LYS A 35 9.29 -61.05 -5.65
CA LYS A 35 9.48 -60.66 -4.24
C LYS A 35 10.97 -60.50 -3.95
N THR A 36 11.37 -59.31 -3.43
CA THR A 36 12.63 -59.14 -2.69
C THR A 36 12.34 -58.24 -1.47
N PRO A 37 12.88 -58.55 -0.30
CA PRO A 37 12.49 -57.83 0.96
C PRO A 37 13.09 -56.43 0.95
N VAL A 38 12.23 -55.40 1.15
CA VAL A 38 12.61 -54.00 1.30
C VAL A 38 13.08 -53.77 2.73
N ALA A 39 14.30 -53.29 2.85
CA ALA A 39 14.89 -52.84 4.10
C ALA A 39 14.13 -51.59 4.61
N ALA A 40 13.67 -51.66 5.83
CA ALA A 40 13.08 -50.53 6.57
C ALA A 40 14.20 -49.57 6.95
N GLY A 41 14.45 -48.56 6.13
CA GLY A 41 15.50 -47.58 6.40
C GLY A 41 15.40 -46.26 5.65
N THR A 42 14.50 -46.13 4.67
CA THR A 42 14.45 -44.95 3.79
C THR A 42 13.36 -43.93 4.12
N ALA A 43 12.36 -44.29 4.92
CA ALA A 43 11.23 -43.40 5.22
C ALA A 43 11.58 -42.27 6.21
N GLU A 44 12.50 -42.51 7.18
CA GLU A 44 12.92 -41.48 8.12
C GLU A 44 13.86 -40.42 7.50
N THR A 45 14.63 -40.79 6.49
CA THR A 45 15.57 -39.88 5.83
C THR A 45 14.85 -38.93 4.85
N GLU A 46 13.78 -39.37 4.19
CA GLU A 46 12.95 -38.49 3.35
C GLU A 46 12.09 -37.53 4.15
N ALA A 47 11.55 -37.97 5.31
CA ALA A 47 10.81 -37.08 6.20
C ALA A 47 11.69 -35.99 6.85
N ALA A 48 12.95 -36.32 7.16
CA ALA A 48 13.93 -35.35 7.67
C ALA A 48 14.41 -34.37 6.58
N ALA A 49 14.55 -34.81 5.34
CA ALA A 49 14.89 -33.97 4.20
C ALA A 49 13.74 -33.02 3.80
N ALA A 50 12.48 -33.48 3.90
CA ALA A 50 11.30 -32.65 3.67
C ALA A 50 11.11 -31.59 4.77
N ALA A 51 11.50 -31.87 6.02
CA ALA A 51 11.45 -30.91 7.12
C ALA A 51 12.55 -29.83 7.02
N ALA A 52 13.69 -30.14 6.41
CA ALA A 52 14.81 -29.19 6.28
C ALA A 52 14.61 -28.14 5.15
N VAL A 53 13.69 -28.36 4.20
CA VAL A 53 13.39 -27.43 3.09
C VAL A 53 12.36 -26.36 3.48
N GLN A 54 11.74 -26.46 4.66
CA GLN A 54 10.72 -25.50 5.12
C GLN A 54 11.28 -24.25 5.80
N ASP A 55 12.59 -24.06 5.90
CA ASP A 55 13.17 -22.96 6.70
C ASP A 55 13.43 -21.67 5.90
N ASP A 56 13.14 -21.67 4.61
CA ASP A 56 13.34 -20.51 3.73
C ASP A 56 12.00 -19.82 3.36
N ASP A 57 11.01 -19.84 4.28
CA ASP A 57 9.77 -19.08 4.11
C ASP A 57 10.07 -17.59 4.27
N PRO A 58 10.02 -16.79 3.18
CA PRO A 58 10.29 -15.35 3.23
C PRO A 58 9.32 -14.59 4.13
N ASP A 59 8.30 -15.27 4.65
CA ASP A 59 7.34 -14.75 5.62
C ASP A 59 7.80 -14.83 7.07
N LYS A 60 8.88 -15.55 7.38
CA LYS A 60 9.38 -15.67 8.77
C LYS A 60 10.00 -14.39 9.30
N ASP A 61 10.59 -13.56 8.44
CA ASP A 61 11.24 -12.29 8.81
C ASP A 61 10.30 -11.08 8.79
N VAL A 62 8.99 -11.31 8.66
CA VAL A 62 8.04 -10.20 8.60
C VAL A 62 7.66 -9.75 10.00
N ASN A 63 7.75 -8.43 10.22
CA ASN A 63 7.13 -7.81 11.38
C ASN A 63 5.62 -8.09 11.36
N ARG A 64 5.16 -8.92 12.31
CA ARG A 64 3.77 -9.40 12.36
C ARG A 64 2.79 -8.33 12.79
N ALA A 65 3.21 -7.34 13.56
CA ALA A 65 2.38 -6.19 13.95
C ALA A 65 2.32 -5.14 12.84
N GLN A 66 3.39 -5.00 12.04
CA GLN A 66 3.53 -4.04 10.94
C GLN A 66 3.91 -4.74 9.63
N PRO A 67 3.01 -5.48 8.96
CA PRO A 67 3.36 -6.21 7.76
C PRO A 67 3.56 -5.33 6.52
N ASP A 68 3.17 -4.06 6.52
CA ASP A 68 3.30 -3.15 5.38
C ASP A 68 3.82 -1.76 5.75
N PHE A 69 4.33 -1.04 4.75
CA PHE A 69 4.95 0.30 4.86
C PHE A 69 3.93 1.43 5.00
N THR A 70 2.65 1.14 4.83
CA THR A 70 1.56 2.11 5.00
C THR A 70 0.38 1.47 5.71
N ILE A 71 -0.41 2.26 6.43
CA ILE A 71 -1.67 1.81 7.03
C ILE A 71 -2.72 1.71 5.91
N VAL A 72 -3.32 2.79 5.49
CA VAL A 72 -4.08 2.93 4.24
C VAL A 72 -3.40 3.94 3.32
N GLY A 73 -3.14 5.15 3.78
CA GLY A 73 -2.36 6.20 3.14
C GLY A 73 -1.17 6.65 3.99
N LEU A 74 -1.28 6.65 5.31
CA LEU A 74 -0.25 7.05 6.26
C LEU A 74 0.92 6.04 6.28
N PRO A 75 2.18 6.49 6.28
CA PRO A 75 3.35 5.62 6.35
C PRO A 75 3.49 4.98 7.73
N THR A 76 4.13 3.81 7.81
CA THR A 76 4.47 3.15 9.07
C THR A 76 5.95 3.34 9.41
N THR A 77 6.36 2.92 10.61
CA THR A 77 7.78 2.89 11.00
C THR A 77 8.52 1.69 10.42
N LEU A 78 7.85 0.83 9.64
CA LEU A 78 8.48 -0.34 9.05
C LEU A 78 9.67 0.06 8.18
N ARG A 79 10.80 -0.59 8.43
CA ARG A 79 12.04 -0.36 7.70
C ARG A 79 12.19 -1.31 6.52
N LEU A 80 12.52 -0.75 5.36
CA LEU A 80 12.95 -1.54 4.21
C LEU A 80 14.45 -1.82 4.33
N PRO A 81 14.90 -3.10 4.28
CA PRO A 81 16.32 -3.42 4.31
C PRO A 81 17.08 -2.76 3.15
N LYS A 82 18.38 -2.50 3.37
CA LYS A 82 19.24 -1.90 2.35
C LYS A 82 19.23 -2.73 1.06
N HIS A 83 19.11 -2.05 -0.09
CA HIS A 83 19.04 -2.63 -1.44
C HIS A 83 17.82 -3.52 -1.71
N LYS A 84 16.84 -3.50 -0.83
CA LYS A 84 15.54 -4.13 -1.08
C LYS A 84 14.55 -3.11 -1.58
N SER A 85 13.48 -3.57 -2.20
CA SER A 85 12.46 -2.69 -2.75
C SER A 85 11.06 -3.18 -2.42
N ALA A 86 10.10 -2.28 -2.54
CA ALA A 86 8.69 -2.57 -2.44
C ALA A 86 7.93 -1.74 -3.48
N PHE A 87 6.83 -2.28 -3.94
CA PHE A 87 5.93 -1.63 -4.86
C PHE A 87 4.52 -1.63 -4.28
N ARG A 88 3.78 -0.53 -4.49
CA ARG A 88 2.39 -0.41 -4.05
C ARG A 88 1.53 0.22 -5.14
N ILE A 89 0.34 -0.32 -5.32
CA ILE A 89 -0.76 0.26 -6.08
C ILE A 89 -1.82 0.72 -5.09
N THR A 90 -2.29 1.94 -5.24
CA THR A 90 -3.48 2.46 -4.53
C THR A 90 -4.58 2.72 -5.53
N HIS A 91 -5.81 2.41 -5.17
CA HIS A 91 -6.98 2.64 -6.00
C HIS A 91 -8.12 3.16 -5.13
N ARG A 92 -8.77 4.24 -5.56
CA ARG A 92 -9.98 4.80 -4.95
C ARG A 92 -11.01 4.98 -6.03
N PHE A 93 -12.13 4.29 -5.91
CA PHE A 93 -13.24 4.40 -6.85
C PHE A 93 -13.92 5.77 -6.73
N GLY A 94 -14.39 6.31 -7.85
CA GLY A 94 -14.95 7.67 -7.92
C GLY A 94 -16.38 7.81 -7.40
N ARG A 95 -17.13 6.71 -7.28
CA ARG A 95 -18.52 6.71 -6.86
C ARG A 95 -18.66 6.71 -5.34
N PRO A 96 -19.47 7.62 -4.74
CA PRO A 96 -19.85 7.54 -3.35
C PRO A 96 -20.64 6.26 -3.03
N LEU A 97 -20.31 5.58 -1.93
CA LEU A 97 -21.03 4.38 -1.49
C LEU A 97 -22.47 4.66 -1.05
N GLY A 98 -22.78 5.89 -0.67
CA GLY A 98 -24.11 6.34 -0.28
C GLY A 98 -24.96 6.90 -1.43
N GLU A 99 -24.47 6.87 -2.68
CA GLU A 99 -25.19 7.37 -3.84
C GLU A 99 -26.16 6.32 -4.39
N GLY A 100 -27.47 6.66 -4.40
CA GLY A 100 -28.53 5.75 -4.85
C GLY A 100 -28.87 4.68 -3.82
N ASP A 101 -29.46 3.58 -4.29
CA ASP A 101 -29.77 2.40 -3.48
C ASP A 101 -28.71 1.28 -3.65
N PHE A 102 -28.89 0.20 -2.93
CA PHE A 102 -27.96 -0.94 -2.99
C PHE A 102 -27.95 -1.63 -4.37
N SER A 103 -29.08 -1.60 -5.11
CA SER A 103 -29.16 -2.16 -6.47
C SER A 103 -28.29 -1.37 -7.43
N ASN A 104 -28.35 -0.03 -7.38
CA ASN A 104 -27.50 0.84 -8.20
C ASN A 104 -26.00 0.63 -7.87
N LEU A 105 -25.68 0.44 -6.59
CA LEU A 105 -24.30 0.20 -6.16
C LEU A 105 -23.75 -1.12 -6.71
N VAL A 106 -24.57 -2.17 -6.73
CA VAL A 106 -24.20 -3.47 -7.29
C VAL A 106 -24.12 -3.41 -8.82
N GLU A 107 -25.05 -2.71 -9.50
CA GLU A 107 -25.06 -2.53 -10.95
C GLU A 107 -23.79 -1.85 -11.46
N ASP A 108 -23.32 -0.80 -10.77
CA ASP A 108 -22.06 -0.12 -11.08
C ASP A 108 -20.83 -0.85 -10.51
N PHE A 109 -21.01 -2.04 -10.00
CA PHE A 109 -19.95 -2.83 -9.37
C PHE A 109 -19.13 -2.01 -8.35
N PHE A 110 -19.84 -1.36 -7.40
CA PHE A 110 -19.26 -0.53 -6.33
C PHE A 110 -18.41 0.65 -6.83
N GLY A 111 -18.71 1.19 -8.01
CA GLY A 111 -18.04 2.33 -8.60
C GLY A 111 -16.92 1.97 -9.58
N PHE A 112 -16.84 0.72 -10.02
CA PHE A 112 -15.84 0.27 -11.01
C PHE A 112 -15.94 1.09 -12.31
N ASP A 113 -17.14 1.44 -12.75
CA ASP A 113 -17.38 2.20 -13.98
C ASP A 113 -17.29 3.73 -13.80
N SER A 114 -17.15 4.22 -12.57
CA SER A 114 -17.18 5.66 -12.24
C SER A 114 -15.83 6.37 -12.30
N GLY A 115 -14.81 5.69 -12.82
CA GLY A 115 -13.45 6.19 -12.80
C GLY A 115 -12.77 6.01 -11.43
N ALA A 116 -11.49 6.36 -11.36
CA ALA A 116 -10.71 6.14 -10.15
C ALA A 116 -9.52 7.10 -10.02
N THR A 117 -9.11 7.32 -8.77
CA THR A 117 -7.77 7.82 -8.46
C THR A 117 -6.85 6.64 -8.21
N ILE A 118 -5.83 6.49 -9.08
CA ILE A 118 -4.87 5.39 -9.01
C ILE A 118 -3.49 5.96 -8.71
N GLY A 119 -2.77 5.34 -7.79
CA GLY A 119 -1.39 5.68 -7.46
C GLY A 119 -0.46 4.48 -7.58
N PHE A 120 0.77 4.75 -7.99
CA PHE A 120 1.87 3.79 -8.05
C PHE A 120 3.01 4.32 -7.19
N GLU A 121 3.42 3.55 -6.19
CA GLU A 121 4.56 3.86 -5.35
C GLU A 121 5.65 2.79 -5.53
N TYR A 122 6.88 3.26 -5.69
CA TYR A 122 8.06 2.42 -5.61
C TYR A 122 8.92 2.92 -4.45
N ARG A 123 9.32 2.00 -3.59
CA ARG A 123 10.12 2.26 -2.38
C ARG A 123 11.41 1.47 -2.45
N TYR A 124 12.52 2.10 -2.01
CA TYR A 124 13.84 1.50 -2.05
C TYR A 124 14.62 1.78 -0.76
N GLY A 125 15.21 0.74 -0.18
CA GLY A 125 16.10 0.82 0.97
C GLY A 125 17.48 1.32 0.56
N LEU A 126 17.74 2.62 0.77
CA LEU A 126 18.98 3.27 0.33
C LEU A 126 20.15 2.97 1.25
N PHE A 127 19.94 3.10 2.57
CA PHE A 127 20.92 2.81 3.62
C PHE A 127 20.28 1.96 4.72
N LYS A 128 21.07 1.52 5.71
CA LYS A 128 20.61 0.64 6.80
C LYS A 128 19.33 1.12 7.51
N SER A 129 19.15 2.43 7.67
CA SER A 129 17.98 3.00 8.38
C SER A 129 17.25 4.06 7.53
N THR A 130 17.49 4.09 6.21
CA THR A 130 16.96 5.12 5.32
C THR A 130 16.35 4.48 4.09
N GLN A 131 15.12 4.85 3.79
CA GLN A 131 14.40 4.44 2.60
C GLN A 131 13.89 5.67 1.85
N VAL A 132 13.78 5.53 0.55
CA VAL A 132 13.22 6.56 -0.34
C VAL A 132 12.03 5.97 -1.07
N ALA A 133 11.07 6.82 -1.43
CA ALA A 133 9.94 6.40 -2.23
C ALA A 133 9.60 7.46 -3.29
N VAL A 134 9.10 7.00 -4.41
CA VAL A 134 8.42 7.82 -5.41
C VAL A 134 7.00 7.31 -5.56
N HIS A 135 6.04 8.21 -5.47
CA HIS A 135 4.61 7.92 -5.64
C HIS A 135 4.05 8.80 -6.75
N ARG A 136 3.44 8.20 -7.76
CA ARG A 136 2.79 8.91 -8.86
C ARG A 136 1.34 8.51 -8.97
N THR A 137 0.46 9.51 -9.04
CA THR A 137 -0.99 9.30 -9.22
C THR A 137 -1.40 9.57 -10.67
N ASN A 138 -2.55 9.02 -11.10
CA ASN A 138 -3.09 9.21 -12.45
C ASN A 138 -3.51 10.67 -12.72
N ASN A 139 -3.76 11.48 -11.70
CA ASN A 139 -3.98 12.93 -11.81
C ASN A 139 -2.68 13.73 -11.97
N ARG A 140 -1.57 13.07 -12.34
CA ARG A 140 -0.25 13.64 -12.63
C ARG A 140 0.46 14.26 -11.42
N THR A 141 0.09 13.89 -10.21
CA THR A 141 0.85 14.26 -9.01
C THR A 141 2.00 13.28 -8.82
N ILE A 142 3.20 13.79 -8.55
CA ILE A 142 4.37 12.99 -8.19
C ILE A 142 4.85 13.47 -6.82
N GLN A 143 5.05 12.53 -5.90
CA GLN A 143 5.63 12.75 -4.58
C GLN A 143 6.92 11.96 -4.45
N PHE A 144 7.97 12.63 -4.03
CA PHE A 144 9.20 12.01 -3.53
C PHE A 144 9.17 12.03 -2.01
N MET A 145 9.63 10.96 -1.38
CA MET A 145 9.73 10.87 0.07
C MET A 145 11.07 10.25 0.46
N VAL A 146 11.68 10.78 1.51
CA VAL A 146 12.76 10.14 2.25
C VAL A 146 12.29 9.90 3.67
N GLN A 147 12.51 8.70 4.19
CA GLN A 147 12.16 8.32 5.56
C GLN A 147 13.36 7.68 6.22
N ARG A 148 13.66 8.10 7.45
CA ARG A 148 14.78 7.61 8.24
C ARG A 148 14.32 7.15 9.62
N GLU A 149 14.66 5.94 9.98
CA GLU A 149 14.53 5.42 11.33
C GLU A 149 15.54 6.12 12.24
N ILE A 150 15.06 6.74 13.30
CA ILE A 150 15.86 7.36 14.36
C ILE A 150 16.05 6.36 15.50
N LYS A 151 14.97 5.69 15.90
CA LYS A 151 14.97 4.70 16.96
C LYS A 151 13.97 3.60 16.63
N ALA A 152 14.37 2.35 16.77
CA ALA A 152 13.45 1.22 16.76
C ALA A 152 12.98 0.92 18.19
N GLN A 153 11.78 0.42 18.34
CA GLN A 153 11.25 -0.08 19.60
C GLN A 153 12.09 -1.26 20.10
N ASP A 154 12.45 -1.24 21.36
CA ASP A 154 13.16 -2.32 22.06
C ASP A 154 12.67 -2.42 23.52
N GLU A 155 13.24 -3.33 24.29
CA GLU A 155 12.88 -3.54 25.72
C GLU A 155 13.11 -2.29 26.59
N SER A 156 14.09 -1.46 26.23
CA SER A 156 14.44 -0.25 26.99
C SER A 156 13.67 0.99 26.54
N PHE A 157 13.14 1.00 25.32
CA PHE A 157 12.43 2.13 24.73
C PHE A 157 11.21 1.63 23.93
N PRO A 158 9.99 1.85 24.44
CA PRO A 158 8.79 1.20 23.92
C PRO A 158 8.22 1.86 22.66
N LEU A 159 8.97 2.68 21.93
CA LEU A 159 8.50 3.38 20.74
C LEU A 159 9.47 3.21 19.58
N SER A 160 8.94 3.08 18.38
CA SER A 160 9.69 3.33 17.14
C SER A 160 9.49 4.76 16.69
N ILE A 161 10.55 5.43 16.26
CA ILE A 161 10.54 6.82 15.81
C ILE A 161 11.23 6.91 14.46
N ASN A 162 10.51 7.38 13.45
CA ASN A 162 11.04 7.74 12.15
C ASN A 162 10.80 9.22 11.88
N VAL A 163 11.67 9.84 11.11
CA VAL A 163 11.44 11.15 10.51
C VAL A 163 11.29 10.99 9.01
N PHE A 164 10.49 11.84 8.39
CA PHE A 164 10.37 11.86 6.95
C PHE A 164 10.31 13.28 6.40
N GLY A 165 10.82 13.42 5.17
CA GLY A 165 10.64 14.59 4.34
C GLY A 165 10.03 14.19 3.02
N SER A 166 9.19 15.04 2.46
CA SER A 166 8.56 14.83 1.15
C SER A 166 8.59 16.10 0.31
N ALA A 167 8.50 15.90 -0.99
CA ALA A 167 8.23 16.95 -1.95
C ALA A 167 7.24 16.41 -2.97
N GLU A 168 6.12 17.08 -3.09
CA GLU A 168 5.07 16.77 -4.06
C GLU A 168 5.00 17.86 -5.13
N GLY A 169 4.67 17.47 -6.35
CA GLY A 169 4.43 18.41 -7.44
C GLY A 169 3.32 17.90 -8.36
N THR A 170 2.45 18.80 -8.80
CA THR A 170 1.40 18.50 -9.78
C THR A 170 1.91 18.57 -11.22
N ASN A 171 1.09 18.19 -12.20
CA ASN A 171 1.41 18.23 -13.63
C ASN A 171 2.75 17.54 -13.96
N ASN A 172 2.96 16.32 -13.44
CA ASN A 172 4.22 15.57 -13.59
C ASN A 172 5.43 16.31 -12.97
N PHE A 173 5.25 16.84 -11.76
CA PHE A 173 6.26 17.58 -11.02
C PHE A 173 6.74 18.88 -11.71
N ARG A 174 5.82 19.60 -12.36
CA ARG A 174 6.11 20.87 -13.04
C ARG A 174 5.48 22.08 -12.36
N ASP A 175 4.39 21.84 -11.60
CA ASP A 175 3.59 22.90 -10.98
C ASP A 175 3.32 22.59 -9.50
N SER A 176 2.94 23.61 -8.72
CA SER A 176 2.38 23.52 -7.37
C SER A 176 3.16 22.59 -6.44
N TYR A 177 4.39 22.95 -6.14
CA TYR A 177 5.24 22.16 -5.24
C TYR A 177 4.79 22.27 -3.80
N SER A 178 4.58 21.12 -3.16
CA SER A 178 4.15 20.99 -1.76
C SER A 178 5.20 20.19 -0.97
N PRO A 179 6.20 20.87 -0.39
CA PRO A 179 7.14 20.23 0.53
C PRO A 179 6.44 19.86 1.85
N GLY A 180 6.85 18.75 2.44
CA GLY A 180 6.33 18.26 3.71
C GLY A 180 7.43 17.70 4.60
N LEU A 181 7.21 17.76 5.90
CA LEU A 181 8.11 17.23 6.92
C LEU A 181 7.29 16.66 8.08
N GLY A 182 7.70 15.52 8.61
CA GLY A 182 7.00 14.92 9.72
C GLY A 182 7.77 13.87 10.48
N VAL A 183 7.13 13.39 11.53
CA VAL A 183 7.63 12.34 12.42
C VAL A 183 6.58 11.24 12.46
N ILE A 184 7.02 9.99 12.44
CA ILE A 184 6.17 8.82 12.65
C ILE A 184 6.59 8.20 13.97
N VAL A 185 5.67 8.11 14.90
CA VAL A 185 5.84 7.40 16.16
C VAL A 185 4.93 6.19 16.15
N SER A 186 5.43 5.03 16.48
CA SER A 186 4.61 3.83 16.61
C SER A 186 4.93 3.06 17.90
N HIS A 187 3.93 2.33 18.35
CA HIS A 187 4.07 1.33 19.41
C HIS A 187 3.45 0.01 18.96
N GLU A 188 4.24 -1.05 19.04
CA GLU A 188 3.80 -2.41 18.76
C GLU A 188 3.44 -3.12 20.06
N PHE A 189 2.19 -3.54 20.16
CA PHE A 189 1.68 -4.37 21.26
C PHE A 189 1.84 -5.84 20.89
N THR A 190 2.95 -6.44 21.28
CA THR A 190 3.28 -7.81 20.89
C THR A 190 3.35 -7.96 19.35
N ASP A 191 2.96 -9.10 18.81
CA ASP A 191 2.83 -9.36 17.38
C ASP A 191 1.41 -9.13 16.82
N ARG A 192 0.53 -8.49 17.63
CA ARG A 192 -0.91 -8.42 17.33
C ARG A 192 -1.40 -7.04 16.92
N ALA A 193 -0.80 -5.98 17.41
CA ALA A 193 -1.29 -4.64 17.13
C ALA A 193 -0.15 -3.64 17.04
N ALA A 194 -0.33 -2.63 16.21
CA ALA A 194 0.49 -1.43 16.18
C ALA A 194 -0.40 -0.20 16.13
N VAL A 195 0.01 0.84 16.85
CA VAL A 195 -0.63 2.16 16.81
C VAL A 195 0.39 3.20 16.37
N TYR A 196 -0.10 4.26 15.75
CA TYR A 196 0.71 5.29 15.11
C TYR A 196 0.22 6.68 15.48
N ALA A 197 1.17 7.60 15.67
CA ALA A 197 0.93 9.02 15.77
C ALA A 197 1.94 9.74 14.87
N GLU A 198 1.45 10.59 13.98
CA GLU A 198 2.24 11.15 12.89
C GLU A 198 1.98 12.65 12.76
N PRO A 199 2.61 13.49 13.61
CA PRO A 199 2.59 14.93 13.40
C PRO A 199 3.40 15.27 12.15
N PHE A 200 2.79 16.00 11.20
CA PHE A 200 3.46 16.47 10.00
C PHE A 200 2.89 17.78 9.48
N TRP A 201 3.74 18.49 8.79
CA TRP A 201 3.46 19.77 8.14
C TRP A 201 3.62 19.62 6.63
N VAL A 202 2.74 20.24 5.88
CA VAL A 202 2.82 20.36 4.42
C VAL A 202 2.57 21.81 4.02
N ASN A 203 3.42 22.32 3.15
CA ASN A 203 3.26 23.65 2.56
C ASN A 203 2.50 23.57 1.23
N ASN A 204 1.95 24.70 0.81
CA ASN A 204 1.25 24.85 -0.47
C ASN A 204 0.08 23.87 -0.63
N THR A 205 -0.74 23.79 0.40
CA THR A 205 -1.89 22.87 0.44
C THR A 205 -3.17 23.49 -0.09
N ASN A 206 -3.23 24.84 -0.12
CA ASN A 206 -4.39 25.59 -0.57
C ASN A 206 -4.40 25.75 -2.10
N PRO A 207 -5.36 25.12 -2.82
CA PRO A 207 -5.51 25.30 -4.25
C PRO A 207 -6.30 26.55 -4.63
N LEU A 208 -6.85 27.27 -3.64
CA LEU A 208 -7.68 28.46 -3.83
C LEU A 208 -6.77 29.70 -4.02
N PRO A 209 -7.25 30.73 -4.72
CA PRO A 209 -6.54 32.00 -4.78
C PRO A 209 -6.32 32.58 -3.37
N GLY A 210 -5.13 33.14 -3.14
CA GLY A 210 -4.76 33.73 -1.83
C GLY A 210 -5.64 34.88 -1.37
N GLU A 211 -6.39 35.48 -2.28
CA GLU A 211 -7.40 36.51 -2.01
C GLU A 211 -8.60 35.97 -1.23
N LEU A 212 -8.85 34.67 -1.31
CA LEU A 212 -9.97 33.99 -0.61
C LEU A 212 -9.56 33.35 0.70
N VAL A 213 -8.34 32.85 0.79
CA VAL A 213 -7.81 32.16 1.97
C VAL A 213 -6.32 32.40 2.08
N ASP A 214 -5.90 33.05 3.16
CA ASP A 214 -4.47 33.37 3.40
C ASP A 214 -3.63 32.13 3.77
N ASP A 215 -4.25 31.12 4.41
CA ASP A 215 -3.55 29.93 4.86
C ASP A 215 -3.16 29.02 3.68
N ASN A 216 -1.88 28.79 3.53
CA ASN A 216 -1.31 27.91 2.49
C ASN A 216 -0.41 26.82 3.06
N ASN A 217 -0.57 26.53 4.34
CA ASN A 217 0.10 25.46 5.05
C ASN A 217 -0.93 24.64 5.81
N SER A 218 -0.65 23.36 6.02
CA SER A 218 -1.46 22.52 6.90
C SER A 218 -0.55 21.78 7.87
N ILE A 219 -0.91 21.81 9.14
CA ILE A 219 -0.34 20.97 10.19
C ILE A 219 -1.37 19.90 10.51
N MET A 220 -0.95 18.67 10.44
CA MET A 220 -1.79 17.49 10.61
C MET A 220 -1.21 16.56 11.67
N VAL A 221 -2.07 15.77 12.27
CA VAL A 221 -1.67 14.66 13.14
C VAL A 221 -2.34 13.39 12.60
N GLY A 222 -1.60 12.61 11.84
CA GLY A 222 -2.05 11.28 11.45
C GLY A 222 -2.13 10.37 12.67
N LEU A 223 -3.27 9.72 12.85
CA LEU A 223 -3.47 8.67 13.85
C LEU A 223 -3.87 7.40 13.15
N GLY A 224 -3.24 6.29 13.51
CA GLY A 224 -3.51 5.03 12.86
C GLY A 224 -3.42 3.84 13.79
N ALA A 225 -4.06 2.76 13.38
CA ALA A 225 -4.01 1.47 14.08
C ALA A 225 -4.03 0.33 13.07
N ARG A 226 -3.31 -0.73 13.41
CA ARG A 226 -3.36 -2.03 12.74
C ARG A 226 -3.55 -3.12 13.79
N LEU A 227 -4.54 -3.98 13.60
CA LEU A 227 -4.86 -5.09 14.48
C LEU A 227 -4.82 -6.39 13.69
N ARG A 228 -3.97 -7.32 14.09
CA ARG A 228 -3.90 -8.67 13.53
C ARG A 228 -5.05 -9.51 14.06
N LEU A 229 -5.99 -9.83 13.18
CA LEU A 229 -7.19 -10.62 13.49
C LEU A 229 -6.90 -12.12 13.48
N THR A 230 -6.16 -12.57 12.44
CA THR A 230 -5.69 -13.96 12.31
C THR A 230 -4.28 -13.96 11.67
N ALA A 231 -3.71 -15.13 11.45
CA ALA A 231 -2.47 -15.24 10.71
C ALA A 231 -2.64 -14.64 9.29
N GLY A 232 -2.05 -13.47 9.07
CA GLY A 232 -2.08 -12.76 7.78
C GLY A 232 -3.37 -11.99 7.46
N LEU A 233 -4.30 -11.82 8.40
CA LEU A 233 -5.49 -10.96 8.26
C LEU A 233 -5.45 -9.85 9.30
N TYR A 234 -5.65 -8.61 8.86
CA TYR A 234 -5.55 -7.41 9.70
C TYR A 234 -6.75 -6.49 9.47
N GLY A 235 -7.20 -5.83 10.54
CA GLY A 235 -8.01 -4.63 10.48
C GLY A 235 -7.10 -3.41 10.52
N VAL A 236 -7.41 -2.39 9.72
CA VAL A 236 -6.66 -1.14 9.66
C VAL A 236 -7.58 0.05 9.79
N PHE A 237 -7.09 1.08 10.45
CA PHE A 237 -7.79 2.36 10.63
C PHE A 237 -6.80 3.50 10.58
N GLU A 238 -7.18 4.61 9.97
CA GLU A 238 -6.44 5.88 10.02
C GLU A 238 -7.37 7.08 9.98
N VAL A 239 -6.96 8.16 10.64
CA VAL A 239 -7.58 9.48 10.57
C VAL A 239 -6.49 10.55 10.58
N THR A 240 -6.68 11.60 9.80
CA THR A 240 -5.69 12.68 9.67
C THR A 240 -6.36 14.03 9.98
N PRO A 241 -6.59 14.34 11.27
CA PRO A 241 -7.05 15.66 11.66
C PRO A 241 -6.02 16.73 11.29
N ARG A 242 -6.51 17.79 10.69
CA ARG A 242 -5.76 19.03 10.48
C ARG A 242 -5.97 19.89 11.72
N VAL A 243 -4.87 20.31 12.32
CA VAL A 243 -4.89 21.01 13.62
C VAL A 243 -4.55 22.49 13.48
N ASN A 244 -4.01 22.90 12.33
CA ASN A 244 -3.71 24.30 12.04
C ASN A 244 -3.54 24.50 10.53
N GLY A 245 -3.80 25.73 10.05
CA GLY A 245 -3.62 26.17 8.68
C GLY A 245 -4.83 25.89 7.81
N PHE A 246 -4.60 25.62 6.53
CA PHE A 246 -5.66 25.35 5.55
C PHE A 246 -6.41 24.05 5.90
N ASP A 247 -7.69 24.19 6.22
CA ASP A 247 -8.54 23.10 6.73
C ASP A 247 -9.91 23.03 6.02
N PRO A 248 -9.98 22.77 4.72
CA PRO A 248 -11.24 22.63 3.99
C PRO A 248 -11.87 21.25 4.21
N GLY A 249 -13.21 21.20 4.18
CA GLY A 249 -14.00 19.96 4.25
C GLY A 249 -13.81 19.19 5.56
N ASN A 250 -13.88 17.87 5.48
CA ASN A 250 -13.75 16.97 6.62
C ASN A 250 -12.31 16.46 6.78
N HIS A 251 -11.95 16.02 7.98
CA HIS A 251 -10.70 15.29 8.18
C HIS A 251 -10.72 14.00 7.35
N GLN A 252 -9.58 13.66 6.76
CA GLN A 252 -9.47 12.38 6.07
C GLN A 252 -9.57 11.23 7.09
N MET A 253 -10.36 10.22 6.75
CA MET A 253 -10.55 9.02 7.55
C MET A 253 -10.64 7.81 6.61
N SER A 254 -10.00 6.70 7.00
CA SER A 254 -10.02 5.46 6.24
C SER A 254 -10.00 4.26 7.19
N PHE A 255 -10.63 3.17 6.77
CA PHE A 255 -10.56 1.88 7.46
C PHE A 255 -10.64 0.75 6.44
N GLY A 256 -10.15 -0.42 6.82
CA GLY A 256 -10.16 -1.54 5.90
C GLY A 256 -9.71 -2.86 6.50
N ILE A 257 -9.73 -3.86 5.65
CA ILE A 257 -9.23 -5.21 5.92
C ILE A 257 -8.04 -5.46 4.99
N GLU A 258 -6.96 -5.95 5.58
CA GLU A 258 -5.73 -6.27 4.86
C GLU A 258 -5.44 -7.76 5.00
N LYS A 259 -5.20 -8.43 3.88
CA LYS A 259 -4.77 -9.83 3.80
C LYS A 259 -3.36 -9.91 3.26
N ARG A 260 -2.48 -10.48 4.05
CA ARG A 260 -1.13 -10.82 3.63
C ARG A 260 -1.08 -12.24 3.06
N ALA A 261 -0.40 -12.42 1.93
CA ALA A 261 -0.19 -13.70 1.28
C ALA A 261 1.20 -13.71 0.61
N GLY A 262 2.13 -14.43 1.19
CA GLY A 262 3.53 -14.38 0.77
C GLY A 262 4.08 -12.95 0.86
N GLY A 263 4.89 -12.55 -0.08
CA GLY A 263 5.43 -11.19 -0.17
C GLY A 263 4.42 -10.10 -0.59
N HIS A 264 3.12 -10.43 -0.73
CA HIS A 264 2.06 -9.49 -1.09
C HIS A 264 1.20 -9.10 0.11
N SER A 265 0.66 -7.88 0.07
CA SER A 265 -0.44 -7.45 0.92
C SER A 265 -1.58 -6.92 0.05
N PHE A 266 -2.78 -7.42 0.28
CA PHE A 266 -4.02 -7.02 -0.39
C PHE A 266 -4.92 -6.35 0.63
N GLN A 267 -5.31 -5.12 0.38
CA GLN A 267 -6.13 -4.35 1.31
C GLN A 267 -7.38 -3.84 0.59
N LEU A 268 -8.54 -4.17 1.14
CA LEU A 268 -9.81 -3.52 0.78
C LEU A 268 -10.10 -2.47 1.83
N ASN A 269 -10.40 -1.25 1.40
CA ASN A 269 -10.61 -0.14 2.32
C ASN A 269 -11.75 0.77 1.88
N VAL A 270 -12.24 1.54 2.83
CA VAL A 270 -13.21 2.60 2.64
C VAL A 270 -12.59 3.88 3.17
N SER A 271 -12.67 4.95 2.39
CA SER A 271 -12.11 6.26 2.72
C SER A 271 -13.09 7.36 2.36
N ASN A 272 -13.09 8.45 3.11
CA ASN A 272 -13.82 9.66 2.75
C ASN A 272 -12.99 10.61 1.86
N ALA A 273 -11.83 10.16 1.38
CA ALA A 273 -10.93 10.97 0.55
C ALA A 273 -10.27 10.13 -0.54
N PHE A 274 -9.88 10.80 -1.62
CA PHE A 274 -9.11 10.20 -2.72
C PHE A 274 -7.59 10.37 -2.54
N GLY A 275 -7.19 11.22 -1.61
CA GLY A 275 -5.79 11.57 -1.39
C GLY A 275 -4.95 10.37 -0.97
N THR A 276 -3.81 10.18 -1.65
CA THR A 276 -2.83 9.13 -1.35
C THR A 276 -1.41 9.68 -1.21
N THR A 277 -1.22 10.98 -1.45
CA THR A 277 0.01 11.73 -1.19
C THR A 277 -0.21 12.73 -0.07
N PHE A 278 0.85 13.22 0.58
CA PHE A 278 0.70 14.11 1.74
C PHE A 278 0.00 15.43 1.41
N GLY A 279 0.31 16.04 0.26
CA GLY A 279 -0.37 17.25 -0.17
C GLY A 279 -1.85 17.02 -0.50
N GLN A 280 -2.19 15.83 -1.05
CA GLN A 280 -3.58 15.46 -1.28
C GLN A 280 -4.32 15.18 0.04
N MET A 281 -3.69 14.49 1.00
CA MET A 281 -4.25 14.24 2.33
C MET A 281 -4.48 15.54 3.11
N ALA A 282 -3.59 16.53 2.95
CA ALA A 282 -3.73 17.83 3.55
C ALA A 282 -5.00 18.59 3.12
N ARG A 283 -5.52 18.28 1.92
CA ARG A 283 -6.78 18.85 1.42
C ARG A 283 -8.01 18.20 2.04
N GLY A 284 -7.83 17.15 2.86
CA GLY A 284 -8.88 16.49 3.62
C GLY A 284 -9.80 15.59 2.81
N GLY A 285 -10.93 15.28 3.41
CA GLY A 285 -11.96 14.42 2.86
C GLY A 285 -13.28 15.13 2.62
N THR A 286 -14.18 14.39 2.00
CA THR A 286 -15.58 14.79 1.77
C THR A 286 -16.49 14.28 2.89
N SER A 287 -17.81 14.51 2.78
CA SER A 287 -18.82 13.85 3.61
C SER A 287 -19.14 12.43 3.15
N ASP A 288 -18.74 12.08 1.93
CA ASP A 288 -19.04 10.81 1.31
C ASP A 288 -17.94 9.79 1.53
N TRP A 289 -18.30 8.52 1.39
CA TRP A 289 -17.39 7.39 1.53
C TRP A 289 -17.19 6.68 0.20
N TYR A 290 -15.98 6.24 -0.07
CA TYR A 290 -15.56 5.64 -1.31
C TYR A 290 -14.86 4.31 -1.06
N LEU A 291 -15.17 3.32 -1.89
CA LEU A 291 -14.45 2.06 -1.89
C LEU A 291 -13.05 2.26 -2.49
N GLY A 292 -12.10 1.49 -2.00
CA GLY A 292 -10.75 1.47 -2.54
C GLY A 292 -10.05 0.16 -2.21
N PHE A 293 -8.92 -0.04 -2.87
CA PHE A 293 -8.00 -1.11 -2.51
C PHE A 293 -6.55 -0.67 -2.62
N ASN A 294 -5.69 -1.32 -1.87
CA ASN A 294 -4.25 -1.22 -2.03
C ASN A 294 -3.68 -2.63 -2.27
N ILE A 295 -2.69 -2.71 -3.14
CA ILE A 295 -1.91 -3.94 -3.34
C ILE A 295 -0.45 -3.55 -3.19
N SER A 296 0.27 -4.21 -2.30
CA SER A 296 1.71 -4.03 -2.15
C SER A 296 2.46 -5.34 -2.34
N ARG A 297 3.71 -5.22 -2.77
CA ARG A 297 4.64 -6.34 -2.87
C ARG A 297 6.02 -5.90 -2.41
N LYS A 298 6.62 -6.74 -1.58
CA LYS A 298 8.01 -6.61 -1.13
C LYS A 298 8.91 -7.50 -1.97
N PHE A 299 10.08 -6.98 -2.35
CA PHE A 299 11.11 -7.72 -3.09
C PHE A 299 12.35 -7.79 -2.20
N TYR A 300 12.51 -8.94 -1.57
CA TYR A 300 13.59 -9.23 -0.62
C TYR A 300 14.65 -10.14 -1.21
#